data_ed92d4e62a5249e8d2b97421d4ca770b
#
_entry.id   ed92d4e62a5249e8d2b97421d4ca770b
#
_cell.length_a   1.000
_cell.length_b   1.000
_cell.length_c   1.000
_cell.angle_alpha   90.00
_cell.angle_beta   90.00
_cell.angle_gamma   90.00
#
_symmetry.space_group_name_H-M   'P 1'
#
loop_
_entity.id
_entity.type
_entity.pdbx_description
1 polymer ?
#
loop_
_entity_poly.entity_id
_entity_poly.type
_entity_poly.pdbx_seq_one_letter_code
_entity_poly.pdbx_strand_id
1 'polypeptide(L)'
;MELYHLRTFVTVAEEQHLTRAAERLFTSQPAISAHIKALEEELRLTLFDRTPKGMQLTPAGRQLLDQAQRTLATAGDFLQAAKGMQNELLGSIRIGLNTDAEFLRLVELQAGLSAHHPQLGIEFLAGRTGDNIPALRIGRLDAAFVSGDCDEPLLESHILREEEMAIAVPHALRDQIDSPDIRALARLPWVYTSPSCAYYQLMQPLFDAHGCKPVKTMLADQEDAMKAMVAAGVGLGIMRRSEVEAAERAGQMHVLPMELPTLSLRFAYLRKRTNDPVIRAVVAELSAIWGLKDLTQREAV
;
A
#
# COMPACT_ATOMS: atom_id res chain seq x y z
N MET A 1 29.13 10.75 10.07
CA MET A 1 27.69 10.43 10.20
C MET A 1 27.53 8.93 10.33
N GLU A 2 26.94 8.47 11.40
CA GLU A 2 26.72 7.06 11.67
C GLU A 2 25.28 6.66 11.33
N LEU A 3 25.06 5.44 10.85
CA LEU A 3 23.71 4.96 10.47
C LEU A 3 22.73 4.98 11.65
N TYR A 4 23.20 4.79 12.89
CA TYR A 4 22.33 4.86 14.06
C TYR A 4 21.81 6.27 14.33
N HIS A 5 22.55 7.34 13.95
CA HIS A 5 22.06 8.72 14.00
C HIS A 5 20.87 8.91 13.06
N LEU A 6 20.97 8.40 11.82
CA LEU A 6 19.88 8.45 10.86
C LEU A 6 18.66 7.64 11.33
N ARG A 7 18.91 6.45 11.92
CA ARG A 7 17.83 5.63 12.50
C ARG A 7 17.12 6.37 13.63
N THR A 8 17.88 7.03 14.51
CA THR A 8 17.32 7.85 15.59
C THR A 8 16.50 9.00 15.02
N PHE A 9 17.00 9.71 14.02
CA PHE A 9 16.30 10.81 13.36
C PHE A 9 14.95 10.36 12.78
N VAL A 10 14.93 9.28 12.00
CA VAL A 10 13.72 8.72 11.42
C VAL A 10 12.73 8.30 12.50
N THR A 11 13.18 7.56 13.53
CA THR A 11 12.31 7.09 14.59
C THR A 11 11.71 8.25 15.41
N VAL A 12 12.48 9.30 15.72
CA VAL A 12 11.96 10.49 16.40
C VAL A 12 10.94 11.23 15.53
N ALA A 13 11.15 11.29 14.22
CA ALA A 13 10.20 11.90 13.28
C ALA A 13 8.86 11.13 13.24
N GLU A 14 8.89 9.81 13.32
CA GLU A 14 7.70 8.96 13.33
C GLU A 14 6.96 9.04 14.68
N GLU A 15 7.69 8.93 15.79
CA GLU A 15 7.11 8.92 17.15
C GLU A 15 6.71 10.31 17.65
N GLN A 16 7.33 11.36 17.11
CA GLN A 16 7.19 12.75 17.56
C GLN A 16 7.47 12.95 19.06
N HIS A 17 8.12 11.97 19.69
CA HIS A 17 8.39 11.95 21.11
C HIS A 17 9.68 11.20 21.45
N LEU A 18 10.62 11.87 22.15
CA LEU A 18 11.93 11.29 22.46
C LEU A 18 11.86 10.03 23.33
N THR A 19 10.93 9.97 24.29
CA THR A 19 10.79 8.79 25.16
C THR A 19 10.27 7.58 24.37
N ARG A 20 9.22 7.74 23.56
CA ARG A 20 8.70 6.66 22.70
C ARG A 20 9.75 6.19 21.68
N ALA A 21 10.50 7.11 21.09
CA ALA A 21 11.60 6.75 20.21
C ALA A 21 12.70 5.97 20.96
N ALA A 22 13.00 6.32 22.21
CA ALA A 22 13.95 5.59 23.03
C ALA A 22 13.48 4.15 23.35
N GLU A 23 12.22 3.99 23.72
CA GLU A 23 11.59 2.69 23.94
C GLU A 23 11.66 1.82 22.69
N ARG A 24 11.27 2.37 21.52
CA ARG A 24 11.27 1.66 20.23
C ARG A 24 12.69 1.26 19.78
N LEU A 25 13.71 2.05 20.13
CA LEU A 25 15.11 1.77 19.81
C LEU A 25 15.88 1.04 20.92
N PHE A 26 15.19 0.61 21.98
CA PHE A 26 15.77 -0.09 23.13
C PHE A 26 16.96 0.66 23.73
N THR A 27 16.83 1.97 23.90
CA THR A 27 17.87 2.85 24.42
C THR A 27 17.31 3.89 25.39
N SER A 28 18.14 4.79 25.92
CA SER A 28 17.70 5.84 26.82
C SER A 28 17.34 7.14 26.09
N GLN A 29 16.39 7.90 26.63
CA GLN A 29 16.03 9.21 26.08
C GLN A 29 17.22 10.20 26.01
N PRO A 30 18.16 10.26 26.98
CA PRO A 30 19.38 11.06 26.83
C PRO A 30 20.23 10.65 25.63
N ALA A 31 20.35 9.34 25.34
CA ALA A 31 21.09 8.86 24.17
C ALA A 31 20.41 9.31 22.86
N ILE A 32 19.09 9.18 22.75
CA ILE A 32 18.33 9.70 21.59
C ILE A 32 18.59 11.19 21.39
N SER A 33 18.52 11.99 22.47
CA SER A 33 18.79 13.44 22.41
C SER A 33 20.22 13.74 21.95
N ALA A 34 21.20 12.97 22.43
CA ALA A 34 22.61 13.11 22.02
C ALA A 34 22.81 12.74 20.54
N HIS A 35 22.17 11.67 20.05
CA HIS A 35 22.25 11.27 18.65
C HIS A 35 21.67 12.35 17.69
N ILE A 36 20.50 12.92 18.06
CA ILE A 36 19.90 14.01 17.27
C ILE A 36 20.82 15.22 17.26
N LYS A 37 21.33 15.62 18.44
CA LYS A 37 22.24 16.76 18.55
C LYS A 37 23.51 16.55 17.71
N ALA A 38 24.13 15.38 17.79
CA ALA A 38 25.32 15.05 16.99
C ALA A 38 25.04 15.13 15.48
N LEU A 39 23.88 14.65 15.04
CA LEU A 39 23.48 14.74 13.63
C LEU A 39 23.25 16.21 13.19
N GLU A 40 22.55 17.01 14.00
CA GLU A 40 22.30 18.41 13.73
C GLU A 40 23.61 19.23 13.69
N GLU A 41 24.54 18.97 14.59
CA GLU A 41 25.87 19.60 14.63
C GLU A 41 26.68 19.26 13.37
N GLU A 42 26.69 17.99 12.95
CA GLU A 42 27.40 17.54 11.77
C GLU A 42 26.83 18.15 10.48
N LEU A 43 25.49 18.19 10.38
CA LEU A 43 24.78 18.77 9.22
C LEU A 43 24.75 20.31 9.27
N ARG A 44 25.03 20.92 10.41
CA ARG A 44 24.84 22.36 10.69
C ARG A 44 23.41 22.83 10.41
N LEU A 45 22.44 21.99 10.71
CA LEU A 45 21.01 22.24 10.51
C LEU A 45 20.23 21.79 11.73
N THR A 46 19.20 22.53 12.09
CA THR A 46 18.20 22.07 13.08
C THR A 46 17.18 21.21 12.38
N LEU A 47 16.99 19.98 12.83
CA LEU A 47 16.05 19.01 12.24
C LEU A 47 14.71 18.99 12.96
N PHE A 48 14.71 19.33 14.26
CA PHE A 48 13.51 19.32 15.08
C PHE A 48 13.33 20.61 15.87
N ASP A 49 12.08 21.06 15.96
CA ASP A 49 11.60 22.05 16.91
C ASP A 49 11.03 21.33 18.14
N ARG A 50 11.45 21.75 19.35
CA ARG A 50 10.86 21.27 20.61
C ARG A 50 9.61 22.07 20.93
N THR A 51 8.45 21.42 20.96
CA THR A 51 7.18 22.05 21.26
C THR A 51 6.52 21.40 22.49
N PRO A 52 5.53 22.04 23.11
CA PRO A 52 4.74 21.42 24.17
C PRO A 52 4.02 20.12 23.75
N LYS A 53 3.85 19.92 22.43
CA LYS A 53 3.24 18.72 21.82
C LYS A 53 4.26 17.66 21.44
N GLY A 54 5.55 17.87 21.70
CA GLY A 54 6.63 16.94 21.37
C GLY A 54 7.64 17.49 20.36
N MET A 55 8.27 16.60 19.62
CA MET A 55 9.28 16.91 18.60
C MET A 55 8.60 17.09 17.23
N GLN A 56 8.76 18.26 16.62
CA GLN A 56 8.23 18.55 15.30
C GLN A 56 9.37 18.77 14.30
N LEU A 57 9.24 18.22 13.11
CA LEU A 57 10.23 18.44 12.05
C LEU A 57 10.25 19.90 11.61
N THR A 58 11.45 20.47 11.51
CA THR A 58 11.68 21.73 10.80
C THR A 58 11.46 21.55 9.28
N PRO A 59 11.43 22.62 8.47
CA PRO A 59 11.45 22.49 7.00
C PRO A 59 12.65 21.67 6.51
N ALA A 60 13.84 21.86 7.07
CA ALA A 60 15.03 21.09 6.76
C ALA A 60 14.86 19.61 7.15
N GLY A 61 14.33 19.34 8.35
CA GLY A 61 14.04 17.98 8.81
C GLY A 61 13.07 17.25 7.89
N ARG A 62 11.99 17.91 7.45
CA ARG A 62 11.04 17.32 6.49
C ARG A 62 11.70 16.96 5.16
N GLN A 63 12.54 17.83 4.63
CA GLN A 63 13.24 17.61 3.37
C GLN A 63 14.25 16.45 3.47
N LEU A 64 14.93 16.32 4.61
CA LEU A 64 15.97 15.31 4.81
C LEU A 64 15.42 13.96 5.26
N LEU A 65 14.19 13.88 5.76
CA LEU A 65 13.59 12.63 6.25
C LEU A 65 13.56 11.54 5.18
N ASP A 66 13.10 11.87 3.99
CA ASP A 66 13.05 10.94 2.85
C ASP A 66 14.45 10.43 2.46
N GLN A 67 15.46 11.31 2.46
CA GLN A 67 16.84 10.91 2.17
C GLN A 67 17.42 10.00 3.27
N ALA A 68 17.14 10.28 4.54
CA ALA A 68 17.56 9.44 5.65
C ALA A 68 16.94 8.03 5.56
N GLN A 69 15.66 7.94 5.25
CA GLN A 69 14.95 6.66 5.05
C GLN A 69 15.55 5.87 3.89
N ARG A 70 15.82 6.52 2.75
CA ARG A 70 16.48 5.88 1.59
C ARG A 70 17.87 5.38 1.92
N THR A 71 18.65 6.15 2.67
CA THR A 71 20.01 5.74 3.08
C THR A 71 19.97 4.51 3.95
N LEU A 72 19.06 4.46 4.93
CA LEU A 72 18.88 3.30 5.80
C LEU A 72 18.41 2.06 5.02
N ALA A 73 17.49 2.24 4.07
CA ALA A 73 17.05 1.18 3.18
C ALA A 73 18.21 0.62 2.34
N THR A 74 19.04 1.48 1.75
CA THR A 74 20.21 1.06 0.97
C THR A 74 21.24 0.31 1.83
N ALA A 75 21.43 0.73 3.08
CA ALA A 75 22.28 -0.01 4.02
C ALA A 75 21.70 -1.40 4.36
N GLY A 76 20.37 -1.49 4.47
CA GLY A 76 19.66 -2.77 4.59
C GLY A 76 19.86 -3.67 3.36
N ASP A 77 19.72 -3.12 2.16
CA ASP A 77 19.93 -3.82 0.87
C ASP A 77 21.36 -4.43 0.81
N PHE A 78 22.38 -3.68 1.27
CA PHE A 78 23.76 -4.18 1.33
C PHE A 78 23.89 -5.41 2.24
N LEU A 79 23.27 -5.38 3.42
CA LEU A 79 23.30 -6.52 4.33
C LEU A 79 22.55 -7.74 3.76
N GLN A 80 21.44 -7.53 3.06
CA GLN A 80 20.70 -8.60 2.40
C GLN A 80 21.49 -9.21 1.23
N ALA A 81 22.15 -8.38 0.42
CA ALA A 81 23.01 -8.87 -0.66
C ALA A 81 24.16 -9.75 -0.11
N ALA A 82 24.79 -9.35 1.00
CA ALA A 82 25.83 -10.13 1.64
C ALA A 82 25.32 -11.49 2.16
N LYS A 83 24.10 -11.52 2.71
CA LYS A 83 23.45 -12.76 3.16
C LYS A 83 23.09 -13.69 1.99
N GLY A 84 22.60 -13.12 0.88
CA GLY A 84 22.28 -13.87 -0.35
C GLY A 84 23.50 -14.60 -0.96
N MET A 85 24.72 -14.16 -0.67
CA MET A 85 25.95 -14.84 -1.10
C MET A 85 26.21 -16.17 -0.36
N GLN A 86 25.48 -16.44 0.73
CA GLN A 86 25.63 -17.66 1.55
C GLN A 86 24.64 -18.77 1.18
N ASN A 87 23.96 -18.68 0.04
CA ASN A 87 22.98 -19.66 -0.48
C ASN A 87 21.75 -19.94 0.42
N GLU A 88 21.56 -19.22 1.49
CA GLU A 88 20.35 -19.29 2.33
C GLU A 88 19.62 -17.95 2.26
N LEU A 89 18.33 -17.97 1.90
CA LEU A 89 17.50 -16.77 1.97
C LEU A 89 17.18 -16.47 3.44
N LEU A 90 18.10 -15.78 4.08
CA LEU A 90 18.00 -15.34 5.47
C LEU A 90 17.50 -13.89 5.54
N GLY A 91 16.63 -13.60 6.49
CA GLY A 91 16.18 -12.24 6.76
C GLY A 91 14.68 -12.12 6.74
N SER A 92 14.16 -10.92 6.48
CA SER A 92 12.73 -10.65 6.39
C SER A 92 12.42 -9.80 5.16
N ILE A 93 11.19 -9.96 4.65
CA ILE A 93 10.62 -9.12 3.62
C ILE A 93 9.35 -8.48 4.14
N ARG A 94 9.20 -7.17 3.93
CA ARG A 94 8.01 -6.38 4.28
C ARG A 94 7.18 -6.18 3.03
N ILE A 95 5.99 -6.75 3.03
CA ILE A 95 5.05 -6.72 1.89
C ILE A 95 3.84 -5.88 2.28
N GLY A 96 3.62 -4.78 1.55
CA GLY A 96 2.43 -3.94 1.70
C GLY A 96 1.21 -4.61 1.09
N LEU A 97 0.10 -4.63 1.83
CA LEU A 97 -1.19 -5.12 1.36
C LEU A 97 -2.05 -3.92 0.95
N ASN A 98 -2.97 -4.14 0.00
CA ASN A 98 -3.90 -3.09 -0.44
C ASN A 98 -5.37 -3.53 -0.41
N THR A 99 -5.62 -4.77 -0.07
CA THR A 99 -6.96 -5.37 0.09
C THR A 99 -6.89 -6.59 1.03
N ASP A 100 -7.93 -7.40 1.07
CA ASP A 100 -8.06 -8.54 1.98
C ASP A 100 -7.10 -9.70 1.69
N ALA A 101 -6.80 -10.47 2.73
CA ALA A 101 -5.82 -11.56 2.69
C ALA A 101 -6.26 -12.74 1.81
N GLU A 102 -7.56 -13.03 1.73
CA GLU A 102 -8.09 -14.14 0.94
C GLU A 102 -7.95 -13.83 -0.55
N PHE A 103 -8.34 -12.63 -0.97
CA PHE A 103 -8.20 -12.18 -2.34
C PHE A 103 -6.74 -12.14 -2.79
N LEU A 104 -5.82 -11.69 -1.94
CA LEU A 104 -4.38 -11.67 -2.21
C LEU A 104 -3.71 -13.04 -2.12
N ARG A 105 -4.46 -14.08 -1.72
CA ARG A 105 -3.97 -15.45 -1.58
C ARG A 105 -2.75 -15.56 -0.66
N LEU A 106 -2.78 -14.81 0.46
CA LEU A 106 -1.62 -14.69 1.36
C LEU A 106 -1.29 -16.00 2.06
N VAL A 107 -2.27 -16.86 2.30
CA VAL A 107 -2.05 -18.18 2.93
C VAL A 107 -1.23 -19.06 2.01
N GLU A 108 -1.56 -19.10 0.73
CA GLU A 108 -0.81 -19.86 -0.28
C GLU A 108 0.61 -19.30 -0.46
N LEU A 109 0.74 -17.96 -0.50
CA LEU A 109 2.05 -17.31 -0.60
C LEU A 109 2.94 -17.64 0.60
N GLN A 110 2.41 -17.53 1.81
CA GLN A 110 3.13 -17.85 3.03
C GLN A 110 3.52 -19.34 3.08
N ALA A 111 2.59 -20.23 2.70
CA ALA A 111 2.85 -21.67 2.69
C ALA A 111 3.96 -22.04 1.68
N GLY A 112 3.93 -21.52 0.45
CA GLY A 112 4.94 -21.74 -0.57
C GLY A 112 6.32 -21.22 -0.15
N LEU A 113 6.37 -19.96 0.33
CA LEU A 113 7.63 -19.38 0.81
C LEU A 113 8.20 -20.14 2.02
N SER A 114 7.37 -20.58 2.97
CA SER A 114 7.86 -21.37 4.12
C SER A 114 8.35 -22.75 3.73
N ALA A 115 7.76 -23.37 2.70
CA ALA A 115 8.21 -24.68 2.21
C ALA A 115 9.57 -24.60 1.50
N HIS A 116 9.79 -23.57 0.69
CA HIS A 116 11.00 -23.43 -0.13
C HIS A 116 12.11 -22.60 0.58
N HIS A 117 11.70 -21.67 1.48
CA HIS A 117 12.59 -20.72 2.14
C HIS A 117 12.24 -20.60 3.65
N PRO A 118 12.41 -21.66 4.45
CA PRO A 118 11.92 -21.72 5.83
C PRO A 118 12.56 -20.69 6.79
N GLN A 119 13.67 -20.08 6.40
CA GLN A 119 14.36 -19.07 7.21
C GLN A 119 14.02 -17.63 6.79
N LEU A 120 13.14 -17.45 5.78
CA LEU A 120 12.69 -16.14 5.35
C LEU A 120 11.51 -15.68 6.22
N GLY A 121 11.72 -14.62 7.01
CA GLY A 121 10.64 -13.91 7.72
C GLY A 121 9.79 -13.10 6.76
N ILE A 122 8.48 -13.11 6.94
CA ILE A 122 7.55 -12.32 6.13
C ILE A 122 6.75 -11.42 7.05
N GLU A 123 6.70 -10.14 6.72
CA GLU A 123 5.87 -9.15 7.42
C GLU A 123 4.83 -8.60 6.42
N PHE A 124 3.55 -8.87 6.67
CA PHE A 124 2.45 -8.27 5.92
C PHE A 124 1.96 -7.00 6.60
N LEU A 125 2.00 -5.89 5.91
CA LEU A 125 1.67 -4.57 6.44
C LEU A 125 0.45 -4.00 5.70
N ALA A 126 -0.59 -3.67 6.45
CA ALA A 126 -1.80 -3.09 5.88
C ALA A 126 -1.51 -1.68 5.30
N GLY A 127 -2.09 -1.40 4.14
CA GLY A 127 -1.96 -0.12 3.46
C GLY A 127 -2.98 0.03 2.34
N ARG A 128 -2.78 1.02 1.50
CA ARG A 128 -3.52 1.26 0.25
C ARG A 128 -2.52 1.48 -0.86
N THR A 129 -2.93 1.36 -2.09
CA THR A 129 -2.04 1.59 -3.25
C THR A 129 -1.29 2.91 -3.15
N GLY A 130 -2.00 4.01 -2.81
CA GLY A 130 -1.39 5.33 -2.70
C GLY A 130 -0.48 5.53 -1.48
N ASP A 131 -0.55 4.65 -0.46
CA ASP A 131 0.36 4.63 0.68
C ASP A 131 1.56 3.69 0.41
N ASN A 132 1.31 2.57 -0.29
CA ASN A 132 2.31 1.56 -0.59
C ASN A 132 3.37 2.06 -1.58
N ILE A 133 2.97 2.78 -2.63
CA ILE A 133 3.91 3.30 -3.63
C ILE A 133 4.97 4.24 -3.01
N PRO A 134 4.61 5.27 -2.22
CA PRO A 134 5.60 6.08 -1.51
C PRO A 134 6.46 5.26 -0.53
N ALA A 135 5.86 4.27 0.17
CA ALA A 135 6.57 3.42 1.11
C ALA A 135 7.63 2.53 0.43
N LEU A 136 7.36 2.05 -0.80
CA LEU A 136 8.36 1.36 -1.63
C LEU A 136 9.52 2.28 -2.00
N ARG A 137 9.24 3.53 -2.42
CA ARG A 137 10.27 4.50 -2.83
C ARG A 137 11.29 4.79 -1.74
N ILE A 138 10.84 4.86 -0.49
CA ILE A 138 11.69 5.16 0.67
C ILE A 138 12.19 3.92 1.41
N GLY A 139 11.88 2.70 0.89
CA GLY A 139 12.31 1.43 1.47
C GLY A 139 11.68 1.07 2.81
N ARG A 140 10.52 1.64 3.14
CA ARG A 140 9.69 1.16 4.27
C ARG A 140 9.04 -0.18 3.96
N LEU A 141 8.72 -0.43 2.69
CA LEU A 141 8.30 -1.70 2.14
C LEU A 141 9.35 -2.22 1.17
N ASP A 142 9.50 -3.51 1.12
CA ASP A 142 10.38 -4.21 0.19
C ASP A 142 9.65 -4.54 -1.11
N ALA A 143 8.38 -4.90 -0.99
CA ALA A 143 7.44 -5.12 -2.07
C ALA A 143 6.02 -4.74 -1.62
N ALA A 144 5.08 -4.65 -2.55
CA ALA A 144 3.69 -4.37 -2.22
C ALA A 144 2.72 -4.87 -3.29
N PHE A 145 1.52 -5.26 -2.85
CA PHE A 145 0.37 -5.34 -3.73
C PHE A 145 -0.17 -3.92 -3.96
N VAL A 146 -0.49 -3.61 -5.20
CA VAL A 146 -1.06 -2.34 -5.63
C VAL A 146 -2.15 -2.60 -6.68
N SER A 147 -3.13 -1.73 -6.75
CA SER A 147 -4.21 -1.82 -7.75
C SER A 147 -4.20 -0.62 -8.68
N GLY A 148 -4.55 -0.85 -9.95
CA GLY A 148 -4.55 0.16 -10.99
C GLY A 148 -3.20 0.34 -11.66
N ASP A 149 -3.04 1.45 -12.35
CA ASP A 149 -1.81 1.76 -13.06
C ASP A 149 -0.67 2.04 -12.10
N CYS A 150 0.46 1.40 -12.34
CA CYS A 150 1.70 1.59 -11.60
C CYS A 150 2.79 2.05 -12.59
N ASP A 151 2.50 3.15 -13.30
CA ASP A 151 3.46 3.76 -14.25
C ASP A 151 4.46 4.64 -13.50
N GLU A 152 5.33 3.97 -12.74
CA GLU A 152 6.30 4.57 -11.85
C GLU A 152 7.71 4.15 -12.29
N PRO A 153 8.54 5.07 -12.81
CA PRO A 153 9.85 4.72 -13.38
C PRO A 153 10.79 3.97 -12.45
N LEU A 154 10.66 4.19 -11.13
CA LEU A 154 11.49 3.54 -10.13
C LEU A 154 11.01 2.14 -9.73
N LEU A 155 9.78 1.79 -10.09
CA LEU A 155 9.19 0.50 -9.74
C LEU A 155 9.22 -0.47 -10.92
N GLU A 156 9.31 -1.73 -10.59
CA GLU A 156 8.96 -2.86 -11.43
C GLU A 156 7.64 -3.40 -10.91
N SER A 157 6.71 -3.72 -11.80
CA SER A 157 5.40 -4.25 -11.40
C SER A 157 4.96 -5.35 -12.34
N HIS A 158 4.34 -6.39 -11.77
CA HIS A 158 3.80 -7.53 -12.48
C HIS A 158 2.29 -7.57 -12.28
N ILE A 159 1.53 -7.63 -13.37
CA ILE A 159 0.07 -7.83 -13.31
C ILE A 159 -0.17 -9.27 -12.85
N LEU A 160 -0.88 -9.42 -11.74
CA LEU A 160 -1.30 -10.71 -11.23
C LEU A 160 -2.69 -11.07 -11.80
N ARG A 161 -3.59 -10.08 -11.88
CA ARG A 161 -4.94 -10.27 -12.37
C ARG A 161 -5.57 -8.95 -12.81
N GLU A 162 -6.45 -8.99 -13.80
CA GLU A 162 -7.36 -7.90 -14.14
C GLU A 162 -8.70 -8.15 -13.46
N GLU A 163 -9.20 -7.13 -12.76
CA GLU A 163 -10.45 -7.18 -12.00
C GLU A 163 -11.54 -6.36 -12.68
N GLU A 164 -12.66 -7.00 -12.92
CA GLU A 164 -13.87 -6.30 -13.33
C GLU A 164 -14.48 -5.57 -12.12
N MET A 165 -14.81 -4.31 -12.33
CA MET A 165 -15.43 -3.48 -11.31
C MET A 165 -16.92 -3.33 -11.57
N ALA A 166 -17.69 -3.15 -10.51
CA ALA A 166 -19.13 -2.91 -10.59
C ALA A 166 -19.58 -1.84 -9.59
N ILE A 167 -20.65 -1.13 -9.92
CA ILE A 167 -21.37 -0.30 -8.97
C ILE A 167 -22.37 -1.19 -8.23
N ALA A 168 -22.22 -1.23 -6.92
CA ALA A 168 -23.13 -1.90 -6.03
C ALA A 168 -24.27 -0.97 -5.64
N VAL A 169 -25.50 -1.46 -5.76
CA VAL A 169 -26.74 -0.71 -5.50
C VAL A 169 -27.43 -1.34 -4.29
N PRO A 170 -27.63 -0.61 -3.18
CA PRO A 170 -28.43 -1.10 -2.09
C PRO A 170 -29.90 -1.25 -2.48
N HIS A 171 -30.61 -2.20 -1.87
CA HIS A 171 -32.04 -2.43 -2.15
C HIS A 171 -32.89 -1.15 -2.03
N ALA A 172 -32.60 -0.31 -1.04
CA ALA A 172 -33.35 0.92 -0.78
C ALA A 172 -33.25 1.97 -1.92
N LEU A 173 -32.24 1.87 -2.78
CA LEU A 173 -32.01 2.81 -3.88
C LEU A 173 -32.33 2.22 -5.26
N ARG A 174 -32.65 0.93 -5.35
CA ARG A 174 -32.86 0.26 -6.63
C ARG A 174 -33.92 0.93 -7.48
N ASP A 175 -35.07 1.22 -6.87
CA ASP A 175 -36.23 1.79 -7.57
C ASP A 175 -36.06 3.29 -7.88
N GLN A 176 -34.97 3.92 -7.43
CA GLN A 176 -34.62 5.30 -7.73
C GLN A 176 -33.68 5.40 -8.94
N ILE A 177 -33.26 4.28 -9.52
CA ILE A 177 -32.33 4.22 -10.66
C ILE A 177 -33.13 3.86 -11.90
N ASP A 178 -33.58 4.87 -12.63
CA ASP A 178 -34.28 4.70 -13.91
C ASP A 178 -33.32 4.43 -15.07
N SER A 179 -32.08 4.86 -14.93
CA SER A 179 -31.05 4.73 -15.96
C SER A 179 -29.65 4.62 -15.34
N PRO A 180 -28.74 3.81 -15.92
CA PRO A 180 -27.34 3.73 -15.48
C PRO A 180 -26.49 4.95 -15.93
N ASP A 181 -27.10 6.11 -16.14
CA ASP A 181 -26.39 7.35 -16.48
C ASP A 181 -25.62 7.92 -15.28
N ILE A 182 -24.33 8.23 -15.49
CA ILE A 182 -23.42 8.72 -14.44
C ILE A 182 -23.95 10.02 -13.80
N ARG A 183 -24.61 10.91 -14.55
CA ARG A 183 -25.17 12.15 -14.02
C ARG A 183 -26.37 11.89 -13.11
N ALA A 184 -27.19 10.90 -13.45
CA ALA A 184 -28.30 10.48 -12.60
C ALA A 184 -27.76 9.82 -11.30
N LEU A 185 -26.80 8.92 -11.44
CA LEU A 185 -26.15 8.24 -10.31
C LEU A 185 -25.41 9.20 -9.37
N ALA A 186 -24.81 10.27 -9.90
CA ALA A 186 -24.13 11.30 -9.09
C ALA A 186 -25.06 12.01 -8.11
N ARG A 187 -26.37 12.03 -8.35
CA ARG A 187 -27.39 12.66 -7.46
C ARG A 187 -27.78 11.77 -6.29
N LEU A 188 -27.49 10.49 -6.36
CA LEU A 188 -27.74 9.53 -5.28
C LEU A 188 -26.62 9.58 -4.23
N PRO A 189 -26.86 9.09 -3.02
CA PRO A 189 -25.82 9.00 -2.00
C PRO A 189 -24.76 7.94 -2.38
N TRP A 190 -23.49 8.22 -2.08
CA TRP A 190 -22.36 7.35 -2.33
C TRP A 190 -21.55 7.08 -1.06
N VAL A 191 -21.21 5.81 -0.85
CA VAL A 191 -20.11 5.39 0.01
C VAL A 191 -18.82 5.50 -0.81
N TYR A 192 -17.94 6.38 -0.40
CA TYR A 192 -16.77 6.78 -1.16
C TYR A 192 -15.48 6.35 -0.47
N THR A 193 -14.38 6.27 -1.22
CA THR A 193 -13.05 5.98 -0.66
C THR A 193 -12.19 7.24 -0.65
N SER A 194 -11.05 7.19 0.06
CA SER A 194 -10.08 8.28 0.04
C SER A 194 -9.33 8.39 -1.31
N PRO A 195 -8.74 9.54 -1.62
CA PRO A 195 -7.98 9.74 -2.86
C PRO A 195 -6.78 8.78 -3.04
N SER A 196 -6.28 8.20 -1.95
CA SER A 196 -5.19 7.21 -1.99
C SER A 196 -5.65 5.79 -2.34
N CYS A 197 -6.97 5.56 -2.44
CA CYS A 197 -7.55 4.28 -2.85
C CYS A 197 -7.68 4.20 -4.37
N ALA A 198 -7.35 3.03 -4.95
CA ALA A 198 -7.47 2.79 -6.38
C ALA A 198 -8.93 2.92 -6.89
N TYR A 199 -9.92 2.60 -6.08
CA TYR A 199 -11.33 2.76 -6.43
C TYR A 199 -11.74 4.22 -6.60
N TYR A 200 -11.17 5.13 -5.80
CA TYR A 200 -11.32 6.56 -6.00
C TYR A 200 -10.76 6.99 -7.35
N GLN A 201 -9.54 6.55 -7.65
CA GLN A 201 -8.85 6.91 -8.90
C GLN A 201 -9.58 6.38 -10.14
N LEU A 202 -10.30 5.27 -10.03
CA LEU A 202 -11.14 4.74 -11.09
C LEU A 202 -12.44 5.53 -11.27
N MET A 203 -13.11 5.88 -10.16
CA MET A 203 -14.44 6.51 -10.20
C MET A 203 -14.41 8.02 -10.44
N GLN A 204 -13.46 8.73 -9.84
CA GLN A 204 -13.43 10.19 -9.94
C GLN A 204 -13.35 10.71 -11.39
N PRO A 205 -12.50 10.13 -12.28
CA PRO A 205 -12.46 10.52 -13.68
C PRO A 205 -13.79 10.30 -14.42
N LEU A 206 -14.59 9.29 -14.06
CA LEU A 206 -15.90 9.06 -14.68
C LEU A 206 -16.87 10.21 -14.36
N PHE A 207 -16.90 10.68 -13.12
CA PHE A 207 -17.71 11.84 -12.76
C PHE A 207 -17.20 13.12 -13.40
N ASP A 208 -15.89 13.34 -13.39
CA ASP A 208 -15.24 14.53 -13.96
C ASP A 208 -15.49 14.64 -15.48
N ALA A 209 -15.40 13.53 -16.21
CA ALA A 209 -15.68 13.47 -17.65
C ALA A 209 -17.13 13.86 -17.99
N HIS A 210 -18.08 13.64 -17.08
CA HIS A 210 -19.49 14.03 -17.24
C HIS A 210 -19.84 15.37 -16.60
N GLY A 211 -18.86 16.08 -16.04
CA GLY A 211 -19.04 17.39 -15.40
C GLY A 211 -19.95 17.35 -14.16
N CYS A 212 -19.98 16.22 -13.45
CA CYS A 212 -20.83 16.04 -12.27
C CYS A 212 -20.00 15.68 -11.04
N LYS A 213 -20.59 15.84 -9.85
CA LYS A 213 -19.97 15.52 -8.57
C LYS A 213 -20.89 14.58 -7.78
N PRO A 214 -20.39 13.44 -7.31
CA PRO A 214 -21.22 12.53 -6.52
C PRO A 214 -21.56 13.12 -5.15
N VAL A 215 -22.75 12.78 -4.64
CA VAL A 215 -23.12 13.07 -3.26
C VAL A 215 -22.41 12.10 -2.34
N LYS A 216 -21.27 12.52 -1.78
CA LYS A 216 -20.45 11.71 -0.87
C LYS A 216 -21.10 11.72 0.52
N THR A 217 -21.72 10.60 0.88
CA THR A 217 -22.42 10.46 2.17
C THR A 217 -21.49 9.96 3.27
N MET A 218 -20.59 9.04 2.93
CA MET A 218 -19.66 8.43 3.86
C MET A 218 -18.35 8.07 3.15
N LEU A 219 -17.25 8.12 3.89
CA LEU A 219 -15.95 7.62 3.44
C LEU A 219 -15.65 6.30 4.16
N ALA A 220 -15.38 5.26 3.37
CA ALA A 220 -14.98 3.94 3.86
C ALA A 220 -13.81 3.42 3.01
N ASP A 221 -12.63 3.33 3.62
CA ASP A 221 -11.39 2.94 2.93
C ASP A 221 -11.09 1.44 2.96
N GLN A 222 -11.87 0.69 3.72
CA GLN A 222 -11.78 -0.77 3.78
C GLN A 222 -12.94 -1.38 3.01
N GLU A 223 -12.66 -2.41 2.23
CA GLU A 223 -13.63 -3.05 1.34
C GLU A 223 -14.80 -3.66 2.12
N ASP A 224 -14.52 -4.34 3.24
CA ASP A 224 -15.56 -4.89 4.12
C ASP A 224 -16.47 -3.80 4.70
N ALA A 225 -15.90 -2.66 5.10
CA ALA A 225 -16.68 -1.54 5.60
C ALA A 225 -17.56 -0.94 4.50
N MET A 226 -17.03 -0.77 3.29
CA MET A 226 -17.81 -0.31 2.14
C MET A 226 -18.96 -1.26 1.83
N LYS A 227 -18.70 -2.56 1.74
CA LYS A 227 -19.70 -3.60 1.49
C LYS A 227 -20.83 -3.57 2.54
N ALA A 228 -20.45 -3.48 3.82
CA ALA A 228 -21.42 -3.39 4.92
C ALA A 228 -22.29 -2.13 4.83
N MET A 229 -21.71 -0.97 4.51
CA MET A 229 -22.43 0.30 4.38
C MET A 229 -23.38 0.31 3.17
N VAL A 230 -22.95 -0.23 2.03
CA VAL A 230 -23.81 -0.38 0.85
C VAL A 230 -24.97 -1.34 1.17
N ALA A 231 -24.70 -2.50 1.76
CA ALA A 231 -25.75 -3.44 2.16
C ALA A 231 -26.75 -2.83 3.17
N ALA A 232 -26.27 -1.95 4.06
CA ALA A 232 -27.11 -1.20 5.01
C ALA A 232 -27.93 -0.07 4.37
N GLY A 233 -27.78 0.20 3.08
CA GLY A 233 -28.56 1.23 2.37
C GLY A 233 -28.00 2.65 2.44
N VAL A 234 -26.77 2.84 2.90
CA VAL A 234 -26.14 4.17 3.06
C VAL A 234 -25.93 4.88 1.72
N GLY A 235 -25.62 4.13 0.67
CA GLY A 235 -25.41 4.68 -0.67
C GLY A 235 -24.86 3.64 -1.64
N LEU A 236 -24.67 4.08 -2.90
CA LEU A 236 -23.97 3.32 -3.93
C LEU A 236 -22.50 3.15 -3.55
N GLY A 237 -21.86 2.08 -4.01
CA GLY A 237 -20.43 1.88 -3.85
C GLY A 237 -19.81 1.22 -5.07
N ILE A 238 -18.49 1.36 -5.23
CA ILE A 238 -17.75 0.61 -6.25
C ILE A 238 -16.98 -0.52 -5.56
N MET A 239 -17.07 -1.72 -6.11
CA MET A 239 -16.38 -2.91 -5.61
C MET A 239 -16.02 -3.83 -6.77
N ARG A 240 -15.22 -4.85 -6.50
CA ARG A 240 -14.99 -5.94 -7.45
C ARG A 240 -16.33 -6.55 -7.86
N ARG A 241 -16.53 -6.77 -9.15
CA ARG A 241 -17.78 -7.36 -9.66
C ARG A 241 -18.11 -8.68 -8.97
N SER A 242 -17.11 -9.53 -8.78
CA SER A 242 -17.27 -10.83 -8.09
C SER A 242 -17.86 -10.71 -6.69
N GLU A 243 -17.48 -9.68 -5.93
CA GLU A 243 -18.00 -9.38 -4.60
C GLU A 243 -19.44 -8.90 -4.64
N VAL A 244 -19.75 -7.98 -5.58
CA VAL A 244 -21.13 -7.50 -5.74
C VAL A 244 -22.06 -8.61 -6.18
N GLU A 245 -21.64 -9.47 -7.12
CA GLU A 245 -22.43 -10.63 -7.55
C GLU A 245 -22.64 -11.66 -6.45
N ALA A 246 -21.62 -11.88 -5.61
CA ALA A 246 -21.77 -12.75 -4.44
C ALA A 246 -22.79 -12.17 -3.44
N ALA A 247 -22.72 -10.88 -3.20
CA ALA A 247 -23.68 -10.18 -2.32
C ALA A 247 -25.08 -10.10 -2.93
N GLU A 248 -25.21 -10.00 -4.26
CA GLU A 248 -26.49 -10.06 -4.97
C GLU A 248 -27.15 -11.44 -4.83
N ARG A 249 -26.38 -12.51 -5.03
CA ARG A 249 -26.89 -13.89 -4.76
C ARG A 249 -27.33 -14.10 -3.32
N ALA A 250 -26.69 -13.42 -2.37
CA ALA A 250 -27.08 -13.41 -0.97
C ALA A 250 -28.24 -12.47 -0.64
N GLY A 251 -28.80 -11.75 -1.64
CA GLY A 251 -29.90 -10.82 -1.46
C GLY A 251 -29.57 -9.57 -0.69
N GLN A 252 -28.32 -9.11 -0.69
CA GLN A 252 -27.84 -7.96 0.09
C GLN A 252 -27.80 -6.64 -0.70
N MET A 253 -27.57 -6.72 -1.99
CA MET A 253 -27.48 -5.57 -2.90
C MET A 253 -27.70 -6.00 -4.34
N HIS A 254 -27.61 -5.09 -5.31
CA HIS A 254 -27.73 -5.38 -6.73
C HIS A 254 -26.51 -4.90 -7.49
N VAL A 255 -26.14 -5.62 -8.55
CA VAL A 255 -25.16 -5.17 -9.56
C VAL A 255 -25.86 -4.17 -10.47
N LEU A 256 -25.30 -2.96 -10.62
CA LEU A 256 -25.76 -2.05 -11.66
C LEU A 256 -25.25 -2.55 -13.02
N PRO A 257 -26.13 -2.69 -14.04
CA PRO A 257 -25.74 -3.13 -15.38
C PRO A 257 -25.03 -2.01 -16.14
N MET A 258 -23.80 -1.72 -15.75
CA MET A 258 -22.94 -0.71 -16.33
C MET A 258 -21.52 -1.27 -16.45
N GLU A 259 -20.90 -1.05 -17.60
CA GLU A 259 -19.48 -1.40 -17.80
C GLU A 259 -18.60 -0.32 -17.16
N LEU A 260 -17.62 -0.76 -16.39
CA LEU A 260 -16.58 0.07 -15.81
C LEU A 260 -15.22 -0.36 -16.34
N PRO A 261 -14.22 0.52 -16.31
CA PRO A 261 -12.83 0.11 -16.57
C PRO A 261 -12.41 -1.00 -15.60
N THR A 262 -11.55 -1.90 -16.06
CA THR A 262 -10.92 -2.91 -15.21
C THR A 262 -9.89 -2.28 -14.29
N LEU A 263 -9.54 -2.99 -13.23
CA LEU A 263 -8.54 -2.57 -12.28
C LEU A 263 -7.50 -3.68 -12.12
N SER A 264 -6.27 -3.45 -12.59
CA SER A 264 -5.21 -4.44 -12.47
C SER A 264 -4.78 -4.60 -11.02
N LEU A 265 -4.78 -5.83 -10.49
CA LEU A 265 -4.00 -6.17 -9.29
C LEU A 265 -2.56 -6.44 -9.71
N ARG A 266 -1.62 -5.79 -9.06
CA ARG A 266 -0.19 -5.90 -9.37
C ARG A 266 0.63 -6.19 -8.12
N PHE A 267 1.78 -6.82 -8.32
CA PHE A 267 2.84 -6.90 -7.33
C PHE A 267 3.99 -6.01 -7.77
N ALA A 268 4.40 -5.06 -6.93
CA ALA A 268 5.38 -4.04 -7.25
C ALA A 268 6.53 -4.01 -6.24
N TYR A 269 7.72 -3.66 -6.72
CA TYR A 269 8.94 -3.48 -5.93
C TYR A 269 9.89 -2.50 -6.62
N LEU A 270 10.94 -2.04 -5.94
CA LEU A 270 11.94 -1.16 -6.56
C LEU A 270 12.67 -1.87 -7.71
N ARG A 271 12.71 -1.28 -8.89
CA ARG A 271 13.36 -1.83 -10.10
C ARG A 271 14.83 -2.22 -9.86
N LYS A 272 15.57 -1.46 -9.04
CA LYS A 272 16.95 -1.81 -8.66
C LYS A 272 17.07 -3.15 -7.91
N ARG A 273 15.96 -3.69 -7.37
CA ARG A 273 15.90 -4.96 -6.64
C ARG A 273 15.41 -6.14 -7.49
N THR A 274 15.26 -5.98 -8.80
CA THR A 274 14.82 -7.07 -9.69
C THR A 274 15.68 -8.33 -9.57
N ASN A 275 16.97 -8.18 -9.27
CA ASN A 275 17.90 -9.30 -9.08
C ASN A 275 18.09 -9.71 -7.60
N ASP A 276 17.34 -9.12 -6.69
CA ASP A 276 17.36 -9.48 -5.27
C ASP A 276 16.80 -10.91 -5.08
N PRO A 277 17.54 -11.83 -4.47
CA PRO A 277 17.11 -13.22 -4.33
C PRO A 277 15.78 -13.37 -3.60
N VAL A 278 15.50 -12.52 -2.58
CA VAL A 278 14.24 -12.56 -1.81
C VAL A 278 13.07 -12.09 -2.69
N ILE A 279 13.25 -11.00 -3.42
CA ILE A 279 12.21 -10.51 -4.36
C ILE A 279 11.92 -11.56 -5.43
N ARG A 280 12.95 -12.17 -6.00
CA ARG A 280 12.79 -13.24 -7.02
C ARG A 280 12.05 -14.45 -6.47
N ALA A 281 12.35 -14.88 -5.24
CA ALA A 281 11.64 -15.98 -4.60
C ALA A 281 10.13 -15.66 -4.43
N VAL A 282 9.79 -14.46 -3.94
CA VAL A 282 8.39 -14.04 -3.80
C VAL A 282 7.69 -13.94 -5.15
N VAL A 283 8.34 -13.38 -6.17
CA VAL A 283 7.77 -13.28 -7.53
C VAL A 283 7.56 -14.65 -8.15
N ALA A 284 8.47 -15.59 -7.94
CA ALA A 284 8.32 -16.97 -8.42
C ALA A 284 7.12 -17.68 -7.77
N GLU A 285 6.96 -17.56 -6.44
CA GLU A 285 5.80 -18.11 -5.72
C GLU A 285 4.49 -17.49 -6.21
N LEU A 286 4.45 -16.17 -6.36
CA LEU A 286 3.28 -15.49 -6.91
C LEU A 286 2.96 -15.96 -8.33
N SER A 287 3.97 -16.15 -9.18
CA SER A 287 3.76 -16.69 -10.54
C SER A 287 3.08 -18.07 -10.50
N ALA A 288 3.53 -18.94 -9.61
CA ALA A 288 2.95 -20.29 -9.45
C ALA A 288 1.50 -20.20 -8.91
N ILE A 289 1.27 -19.39 -7.87
CA ILE A 289 -0.04 -19.22 -7.22
C ILE A 289 -1.09 -18.67 -8.20
N TRP A 290 -0.72 -17.66 -9.00
CA TRP A 290 -1.63 -17.01 -9.95
C TRP A 290 -1.66 -17.66 -11.33
N GLY A 291 -0.90 -18.75 -11.54
CA GLY A 291 -0.86 -19.48 -12.82
C GLY A 291 -0.29 -18.65 -13.98
N LEU A 292 0.65 -17.75 -13.66
CA LEU A 292 1.27 -16.85 -14.63
C LEU A 292 2.52 -17.50 -15.24
N LYS A 293 2.94 -17.04 -16.42
CA LYS A 293 4.29 -17.33 -16.90
C LYS A 293 5.30 -16.83 -15.90
N ASP A 294 6.46 -17.49 -15.81
CA ASP A 294 7.53 -17.11 -14.89
C ASP A 294 7.89 -15.62 -15.02
N LEU A 295 7.38 -14.83 -14.08
CA LEU A 295 7.57 -13.38 -14.04
C LEU A 295 9.02 -12.99 -13.70
N THR A 296 9.89 -13.95 -13.35
CA THR A 296 11.32 -13.71 -13.12
C THR A 296 12.12 -13.64 -14.42
N GLN A 297 11.56 -14.13 -15.53
CA GLN A 297 12.18 -14.07 -16.85
C GLN A 297 11.74 -12.79 -17.55
N ARG A 298 12.68 -11.88 -17.83
CA ARG A 298 12.42 -10.74 -18.72
C ARG A 298 12.13 -11.28 -20.11
N GLU A 299 10.99 -10.91 -20.71
CA GLU A 299 10.89 -10.97 -22.15
C GLU A 299 11.99 -10.04 -22.70
N ALA A 300 12.97 -10.65 -23.37
CA ALA A 300 13.99 -9.88 -24.11
C ALA A 300 13.29 -9.15 -25.24
N VAL A 301 13.15 -7.82 -25.09
CA VAL A 301 12.75 -6.90 -26.15
C VAL A 301 13.99 -6.39 -26.85
#